data_ac8afd4a991ffc0510481f7efa520557
#
_entry.id   ac8afd4a991ffc0510481f7efa520557
#
_cell.length_a   1.000
_cell.length_b   1.000
_cell.length_c   1.000
_cell.angle_alpha   90.00
_cell.angle_beta   90.00
_cell.angle_gamma   90.00
#
_symmetry.space_group_name_H-M   'P 1'
#
loop_
_entity.id
_entity.type
_entity.pdbx_description
1 polymer ?
#
loop_
_entity_poly.entity_id
_entity_poly.type
_entity_poly.pdbx_seq_one_letter_code
_entity_poly.pdbx_strand_id
1 'polypeptide(L)'
;LFLFRNICWWIWVLGHRMPQKEMRDGDIPDVDFIKSHSQKLEDELQKLGLKIKHHEDNLKFLKAQMNSIDESILDMQVNLGKYHSSAGAVDNNDFSAANTEKQTIENILKQEQTAAGIICQLKVYHAVQASKLPLTKDVLGIVATLGKVNDVNLSRVLSDYLGPENMLAIVCKTYEGVKELEKYDKEGMIDKSYGLHGIGKAIGRHLDGRYLVFCIENLRPYIGGFVPEDPQRRLALLKPRLPNGDPPPGFIDFAVNMIDVDHMHLSCITASGHGLRETLFYNLFSRLQVYKTRSDMLHALPFLSEGAISLDGGIMKSSGLFYLGGRNCIEVIFPISSGISRLPTDVLEIEEQLKLMRWQKERLLEDMQREETLLNHVKTMFSTKKEEYVKYLRETAQILQQEARVCVSRCTDVSKRICNFRVFKGDPE
;
A
#
# COMPACT_ATOMS: atom_id res chain seq x y z
N LEU A 1 33.98 21.58 30.45
CA LEU A 1 33.84 22.99 30.87
C LEU A 1 34.85 23.42 31.94
N PHE A 2 35.21 22.57 32.93
CA PHE A 2 36.17 22.91 34.00
C PHE A 2 37.61 22.96 33.53
N LEU A 3 38.03 22.16 32.59
CA LEU A 3 39.37 22.17 31.98
C LEU A 3 39.59 23.40 31.07
N PHE A 4 38.58 23.86 30.38
CA PHE A 4 38.65 25.03 29.50
C PHE A 4 38.82 26.35 30.27
N ARG A 5 38.20 26.49 31.44
CA ARG A 5 38.30 27.68 32.28
C ARG A 5 39.73 27.85 32.87
N ASN A 6 40.41 26.75 33.15
CA ASN A 6 41.80 26.79 33.63
C ASN A 6 42.81 27.10 32.51
N ILE A 7 42.58 26.61 31.28
CA ILE A 7 43.47 26.89 30.16
C ILE A 7 43.36 28.36 29.69
N CYS A 8 42.13 28.90 29.65
CA CYS A 8 41.92 30.31 29.33
C CYS A 8 42.52 31.27 30.40
N TRP A 9 42.47 30.87 31.67
CA TRP A 9 43.06 31.66 32.78
C TRP A 9 44.61 31.69 32.69
N TRP A 10 45.24 30.57 32.30
CA TRP A 10 46.67 30.46 32.05
C TRP A 10 47.13 31.26 30.83
N ILE A 11 46.38 31.25 29.77
CA ILE A 11 46.67 32.05 28.55
C ILE A 11 46.53 33.55 28.86
N TRP A 12 45.53 33.94 29.67
CA TRP A 12 45.35 35.33 30.09
C TRP A 12 46.49 35.82 31.02
N VAL A 13 46.96 34.97 31.92
CA VAL A 13 48.09 35.28 32.81
C VAL A 13 49.45 35.36 32.08
N LEU A 14 49.66 34.53 31.08
CA LEU A 14 50.87 34.58 30.27
C LEU A 14 50.90 35.75 29.28
N GLY A 15 49.76 36.16 28.77
CA GLY A 15 49.63 37.29 27.82
C GLY A 15 49.85 38.69 28.44
N HIS A 16 49.75 38.83 29.79
CA HIS A 16 49.88 40.13 30.45
C HIS A 16 51.25 40.41 31.08
N ARG A 17 52.27 39.57 30.91
CA ARG A 17 53.57 39.72 31.56
C ARG A 17 54.77 39.50 30.62
N MET A 18 54.70 39.90 29.33
CA MET A 18 55.87 39.92 28.50
C MET A 18 56.14 41.32 27.93
N PRO A 19 57.36 41.89 28.09
CA PRO A 19 57.72 43.13 27.44
C PRO A 19 57.91 42.85 25.92
N GLN A 20 57.30 43.72 25.13
CA GLN A 20 57.48 43.72 23.67
C GLN A 20 58.94 44.02 23.37
N LYS A 21 59.68 43.01 22.90
CA LYS A 21 60.84 43.21 22.02
C LYS A 21 61.20 41.93 21.26
N GLU A 22 61.05 42.02 19.95
CA GLU A 22 61.78 41.30 18.89
C GLU A 22 61.96 39.79 19.07
N MET A 23 60.97 38.99 18.54
CA MET A 23 61.27 37.63 18.08
C MET A 23 61.05 37.56 16.56
N ARG A 24 62.09 37.11 15.88
CA ARG A 24 62.13 36.86 14.44
C ARG A 24 61.20 35.75 14.08
N ASP A 25 60.56 35.86 12.91
CA ASP A 25 59.79 34.88 12.18
C ASP A 25 60.40 33.47 12.21
N GLY A 26 59.66 32.48 12.63
CA GLY A 26 59.96 31.05 12.51
C GLY A 26 59.24 30.19 13.56
N ASP A 27 58.13 29.53 13.18
CA ASP A 27 57.56 28.35 13.83
C ASP A 27 56.83 28.51 15.19
N ILE A 28 56.00 29.53 15.35
CA ILE A 28 54.95 29.50 16.37
C ILE A 28 53.65 29.14 15.64
N PRO A 29 52.97 28.00 15.96
CA PRO A 29 51.64 27.79 15.43
C PRO A 29 50.78 28.99 15.89
N ASP A 30 50.23 29.67 14.91
CA ASP A 30 49.43 30.88 15.15
C ASP A 30 48.33 30.58 16.15
N VAL A 31 48.42 31.10 17.36
CA VAL A 31 47.43 30.86 18.43
C VAL A 31 46.02 31.23 17.95
N ASP A 32 45.94 32.23 17.08
CA ASP A 32 44.68 32.65 16.47
C ASP A 32 44.16 31.60 15.49
N PHE A 33 45.02 30.88 14.79
CA PHE A 33 44.64 29.74 13.93
C PHE A 33 44.11 28.57 14.76
N ILE A 34 44.79 28.21 15.86
CA ILE A 34 44.36 27.15 16.78
C ILE A 34 42.99 27.49 17.37
N LYS A 35 42.78 28.71 17.79
CA LYS A 35 41.53 29.21 18.36
C LYS A 35 40.43 29.20 17.30
N SER A 36 40.68 29.70 16.11
CA SER A 36 39.72 29.72 14.99
C SER A 36 39.32 28.33 14.56
N HIS A 37 40.24 27.36 14.50
CA HIS A 37 39.93 25.98 14.14
C HIS A 37 39.16 25.25 15.22
N SER A 38 39.50 25.44 16.50
CA SER A 38 38.74 24.93 17.65
C SER A 38 37.29 25.43 17.64
N GLN A 39 37.11 26.73 17.39
CA GLN A 39 35.79 27.37 17.30
C GLN A 39 34.97 26.76 16.16
N LYS A 40 35.55 26.52 14.99
CA LYS A 40 34.87 25.88 13.86
C LYS A 40 34.38 24.48 14.20
N LEU A 41 35.20 23.65 14.83
CA LEU A 41 34.84 22.30 15.23
C LEU A 41 33.73 22.31 16.30
N GLU A 42 33.80 23.26 17.23
CA GLU A 42 32.77 23.45 18.27
C GLU A 42 31.42 23.86 17.63
N ASP A 43 31.45 24.82 16.68
CA ASP A 43 30.28 25.28 15.93
C ASP A 43 29.65 24.13 15.11
N GLU A 44 30.46 23.28 14.49
CA GLU A 44 30.01 22.09 13.77
C GLU A 44 29.33 21.08 14.71
N LEU A 45 29.93 20.82 15.87
CA LEU A 45 29.34 19.93 16.89
C LEU A 45 28.04 20.50 17.44
N GLN A 46 27.97 21.81 17.67
CA GLN A 46 26.74 22.46 18.11
C GLN A 46 25.63 22.34 17.07
N LYS A 47 25.93 22.55 15.77
CA LYS A 47 24.99 22.37 14.67
C LYS A 47 24.49 20.93 14.57
N LEU A 48 25.36 19.94 14.72
CA LEU A 48 24.98 18.53 14.72
C LEU A 48 24.13 18.19 15.96
N GLY A 49 24.45 18.74 17.13
CA GLY A 49 23.65 18.60 18.34
C GLY A 49 22.23 19.16 18.20
N LEU A 50 22.09 20.30 17.54
CA LEU A 50 20.76 20.87 17.23
C LEU A 50 19.97 20.00 16.26
N LYS A 51 20.64 19.41 15.24
CA LYS A 51 19.98 18.47 14.31
C LYS A 51 19.51 17.20 15.04
N ILE A 52 20.33 16.63 15.92
CA ILE A 52 19.95 15.47 16.73
C ILE A 52 18.69 15.80 17.54
N LYS A 53 18.68 16.92 18.23
CA LYS A 53 17.51 17.35 19.01
C LYS A 53 16.27 17.51 18.14
N HIS A 54 16.41 18.11 16.96
CA HIS A 54 15.31 18.27 16.00
C HIS A 54 14.70 16.92 15.58
N HIS A 55 15.55 15.96 15.19
CA HIS A 55 15.08 14.61 14.80
C HIS A 55 14.47 13.86 16.00
N GLU A 56 15.02 14.00 17.20
CA GLU A 56 14.44 13.42 18.41
C GLU A 56 13.06 14.03 18.76
N ASP A 57 12.90 15.32 18.59
CA ASP A 57 11.62 16.01 18.82
C ASP A 57 10.59 15.62 17.73
N ASN A 58 11.01 15.48 16.46
CA ASN A 58 10.18 14.96 15.39
C ASN A 58 9.69 13.53 15.68
N LEU A 59 10.58 12.64 16.11
CA LEU A 59 10.22 11.27 16.49
C LEU A 59 9.23 11.22 17.65
N LYS A 60 9.37 12.10 18.65
CA LYS A 60 8.39 12.20 19.73
C LYS A 60 7.03 12.64 19.22
N PHE A 61 7.00 13.61 18.31
CA PHE A 61 5.78 14.11 17.69
C PHE A 61 5.08 13.01 16.87
N LEU A 62 5.82 12.30 16.00
CA LEU A 62 5.29 11.20 15.21
C LEU A 62 4.75 10.06 16.09
N LYS A 63 5.46 9.72 17.20
CA LYS A 63 4.98 8.74 18.18
C LYS A 63 3.69 9.17 18.86
N ALA A 64 3.57 10.42 19.21
CA ALA A 64 2.35 10.97 19.82
C ALA A 64 1.17 10.91 18.82
N GLN A 65 1.40 11.25 17.55
CA GLN A 65 0.38 11.10 16.50
C GLN A 65 -0.03 9.65 16.30
N MET A 66 0.93 8.72 16.27
CA MET A 66 0.65 7.29 16.13
C MET A 66 -0.21 6.76 17.26
N ASN A 67 0.09 7.14 18.51
CA ASN A 67 -0.71 6.76 19.67
C ASN A 67 -2.14 7.31 19.59
N SER A 68 -2.31 8.55 19.14
CA SER A 68 -3.64 9.16 18.94
C SER A 68 -4.45 8.42 17.86
N ILE A 69 -3.80 8.01 16.78
CA ILE A 69 -4.45 7.21 15.73
C ILE A 69 -4.81 5.82 16.27
N ASP A 70 -3.94 5.19 17.06
CA ASP A 70 -4.22 3.88 17.67
C ASP A 70 -5.40 3.93 18.65
N GLU A 71 -5.50 4.97 19.47
CA GLU A 71 -6.67 5.22 20.32
C GLU A 71 -7.94 5.39 19.49
N SER A 72 -7.88 6.19 18.42
CA SER A 72 -9.02 6.40 17.53
C SER A 72 -9.45 5.12 16.80
N ILE A 73 -8.50 4.29 16.36
CA ILE A 73 -8.77 2.98 15.78
C ILE A 73 -9.46 2.07 16.80
N LEU A 74 -8.96 2.05 18.04
CA LEU A 74 -9.53 1.23 19.10
C LEU A 74 -10.97 1.67 19.44
N ASP A 75 -11.21 2.96 19.57
CA ASP A 75 -12.54 3.52 19.84
C ASP A 75 -13.53 3.17 18.73
N MET A 76 -13.09 3.27 17.47
CA MET A 76 -13.93 2.88 16.33
C MET A 76 -14.19 1.37 16.32
N GLN A 77 -13.20 0.54 16.65
CA GLN A 77 -13.39 -0.92 16.75
C GLN A 77 -14.35 -1.29 17.88
N VAL A 78 -14.27 -0.61 19.03
CA VAL A 78 -15.21 -0.81 20.15
C VAL A 78 -16.62 -0.40 19.76
N ASN A 79 -16.78 0.71 19.04
CA ASN A 79 -18.07 1.17 18.55
C ASN A 79 -18.64 0.17 17.53
N LEU A 80 -17.82 -0.28 16.57
CA LEU A 80 -18.20 -1.32 15.62
C LEU A 80 -18.60 -2.61 16.34
N GLY A 81 -17.85 -3.03 17.36
CA GLY A 81 -18.15 -4.19 18.21
C GLY A 81 -19.48 -4.06 18.96
N LYS A 82 -19.83 -2.85 19.45
CA LYS A 82 -21.14 -2.57 20.05
C LYS A 82 -22.27 -2.69 19.06
N TYR A 83 -22.11 -2.18 17.83
CA TYR A 83 -23.09 -2.36 16.75
C TYR A 83 -23.27 -3.84 16.40
N HIS A 84 -22.19 -4.60 16.27
CA HIS A 84 -22.27 -6.03 16.02
C HIS A 84 -22.87 -6.80 17.21
N SER A 85 -22.65 -6.39 18.45
CA SER A 85 -23.25 -7.04 19.64
C SER A 85 -24.72 -6.70 19.79
N SER A 86 -25.14 -5.48 19.46
CA SER A 86 -26.55 -5.09 19.46
C SER A 86 -27.31 -5.65 18.24
N ALA A 87 -26.64 -5.89 17.13
CA ALA A 87 -27.16 -6.62 15.96
C ALA A 87 -27.16 -8.14 16.19
N GLY A 88 -26.46 -8.64 17.19
CA GLY A 88 -26.32 -10.07 17.50
C GLY A 88 -27.59 -10.77 18.00
N ALA A 89 -28.72 -10.06 18.08
CA ALA A 89 -30.05 -10.69 18.22
C ALA A 89 -30.75 -10.98 16.86
N VAL A 90 -30.16 -10.53 15.75
CA VAL A 90 -30.66 -10.79 14.38
C VAL A 90 -29.42 -10.93 13.48
N ASP A 91 -29.09 -12.13 13.18
CA ASP A 91 -28.54 -12.70 11.94
C ASP A 91 -27.26 -13.51 12.05
N ASN A 92 -27.49 -14.79 11.81
CA ASN A 92 -26.52 -15.75 11.26
C ASN A 92 -26.03 -15.39 9.82
N ASN A 93 -26.07 -14.14 9.38
CA ASN A 93 -25.87 -13.75 7.98
C ASN A 93 -24.39 -13.59 7.59
N ASP A 94 -23.48 -13.18 8.49
CA ASP A 94 -22.05 -13.10 8.16
C ASP A 94 -21.42 -14.48 7.99
N PHE A 95 -21.90 -15.46 8.75
CA PHE A 95 -21.54 -16.87 8.54
C PHE A 95 -22.09 -17.40 7.21
N SER A 96 -23.22 -16.89 6.74
CA SER A 96 -23.81 -17.33 5.47
C SER A 96 -23.06 -16.78 4.25
N ALA A 97 -22.56 -15.57 4.27
CA ALA A 97 -21.86 -14.97 3.14
C ALA A 97 -20.48 -15.58 2.90
N ALA A 98 -19.68 -15.74 3.96
CA ALA A 98 -18.41 -16.48 3.88
C ALA A 98 -18.62 -17.94 3.47
N ASN A 99 -19.73 -18.55 3.86
CA ASN A 99 -20.11 -19.89 3.44
C ASN A 99 -20.50 -19.94 1.96
N THR A 100 -21.21 -18.92 1.42
CA THR A 100 -21.58 -18.90 0.00
C THR A 100 -20.38 -18.70 -0.92
N GLU A 101 -19.41 -17.90 -0.53
CA GLU A 101 -18.15 -17.74 -1.28
C GLU A 101 -17.35 -19.05 -1.29
N LYS A 102 -17.19 -19.68 -0.12
CA LYS A 102 -16.58 -21.03 -0.03
C LYS A 102 -17.32 -22.05 -0.86
N GLN A 103 -18.65 -22.04 -0.81
CA GLN A 103 -19.48 -22.95 -1.59
C GLN A 103 -19.32 -22.74 -3.10
N THR A 104 -19.24 -21.48 -3.57
CA THR A 104 -18.94 -21.18 -4.97
C THR A 104 -17.57 -21.74 -5.37
N ILE A 105 -16.54 -21.52 -4.54
CA ILE A 105 -15.19 -22.06 -4.73
C ILE A 105 -15.20 -23.59 -4.76
N GLU A 106 -15.88 -24.24 -3.82
CA GLU A 106 -16.02 -25.70 -3.78
C GLU A 106 -16.72 -26.24 -5.03
N ASN A 107 -17.77 -25.58 -5.50
CA ASN A 107 -18.48 -25.96 -6.71
C ASN A 107 -17.62 -25.80 -7.96
N ILE A 108 -16.76 -24.76 -8.03
CA ILE A 108 -15.76 -24.63 -9.10
C ILE A 108 -14.71 -25.75 -9.01
N LEU A 109 -14.26 -26.09 -7.79
CA LEU A 109 -13.26 -27.16 -7.58
C LEU A 109 -13.80 -28.54 -7.96
N LYS A 110 -15.12 -28.80 -7.86
CA LYS A 110 -15.75 -30.03 -8.33
C LYS A 110 -15.67 -30.18 -9.86
N GLN A 111 -15.52 -29.09 -10.61
CA GLN A 111 -15.36 -29.08 -12.05
C GLN A 111 -13.89 -29.40 -12.43
N GLU A 112 -13.48 -30.65 -12.19
CA GLU A 112 -12.07 -31.08 -12.23
C GLU A 112 -11.38 -30.89 -13.59
N GLN A 113 -12.12 -31.02 -14.69
CA GLN A 113 -11.61 -30.98 -16.06
C GLN A 113 -11.68 -29.58 -16.69
N THR A 114 -12.04 -28.55 -15.90
CA THR A 114 -12.19 -27.18 -16.40
C THR A 114 -10.98 -26.32 -16.09
N ALA A 115 -10.71 -25.36 -16.96
CA ALA A 115 -9.67 -24.33 -16.74
C ALA A 115 -9.91 -23.56 -15.43
N ALA A 116 -11.18 -23.27 -15.11
CA ALA A 116 -11.57 -22.64 -13.83
C ALA A 116 -11.19 -23.48 -12.62
N GLY A 117 -11.47 -24.79 -12.67
CA GLY A 117 -11.12 -25.72 -11.59
C GLY A 117 -9.60 -25.78 -11.35
N ILE A 118 -8.79 -25.77 -12.41
CA ILE A 118 -7.33 -25.75 -12.32
C ILE A 118 -6.85 -24.43 -11.68
N ILE A 119 -7.30 -23.28 -12.17
CA ILE A 119 -6.94 -21.95 -11.61
C ILE A 119 -7.37 -21.83 -10.15
N CYS A 120 -8.57 -22.27 -9.83
CA CYS A 120 -9.09 -22.23 -8.47
C CYS A 120 -8.27 -23.09 -7.53
N GLN A 121 -7.94 -24.32 -7.91
CA GLN A 121 -7.07 -25.20 -7.13
C GLN A 121 -5.68 -24.60 -6.91
N LEU A 122 -5.11 -24.02 -7.96
CA LEU A 122 -3.80 -23.38 -7.88
C LEU A 122 -3.81 -22.21 -6.88
N LYS A 123 -4.84 -21.35 -6.93
CA LYS A 123 -4.97 -20.20 -6.01
C LYS A 123 -5.26 -20.60 -4.56
N VAL A 124 -6.07 -21.64 -4.35
CA VAL A 124 -6.49 -22.07 -2.99
C VAL A 124 -5.42 -22.91 -2.31
N TYR A 125 -4.89 -23.93 -2.97
CA TYR A 125 -3.98 -24.90 -2.34
C TYR A 125 -2.50 -24.66 -2.61
N HIS A 126 -2.16 -23.90 -3.65
CA HIS A 126 -0.80 -23.67 -4.09
C HIS A 126 -0.46 -22.17 -4.22
N ALA A 127 -1.02 -21.32 -3.34
CA ALA A 127 -0.91 -19.86 -3.41
C ALA A 127 0.54 -19.35 -3.51
N VAL A 128 1.48 -19.95 -2.75
CA VAL A 128 2.90 -19.59 -2.76
C VAL A 128 3.57 -19.95 -4.09
N GLN A 129 3.19 -21.06 -4.71
CA GLN A 129 3.69 -21.47 -6.03
C GLN A 129 3.03 -20.65 -7.12
N ALA A 130 1.73 -20.43 -6.99
CA ALA A 130 0.94 -19.57 -7.87
C ALA A 130 1.55 -18.17 -8.01
N SER A 131 1.91 -17.52 -6.92
CA SER A 131 2.47 -16.17 -6.94
C SER A 131 3.79 -16.04 -7.72
N LYS A 132 4.51 -17.14 -7.95
CA LYS A 132 5.77 -17.19 -8.71
C LYS A 132 5.57 -17.43 -10.20
N LEU A 133 4.41 -17.90 -10.62
CA LEU A 133 4.12 -18.22 -12.01
C LEU A 133 3.74 -16.94 -12.78
N PRO A 134 4.34 -16.68 -13.96
CA PRO A 134 3.98 -15.52 -14.80
C PRO A 134 2.47 -15.49 -15.11
N LEU A 135 1.91 -16.65 -15.43
CA LEU A 135 0.51 -16.86 -15.76
C LEU A 135 -0.45 -16.33 -14.69
N THR A 136 -0.15 -16.52 -13.40
CA THR A 136 -1.07 -16.13 -12.33
C THR A 136 -1.02 -14.65 -11.98
N LYS A 137 0.04 -13.94 -12.37
CA LYS A 137 0.18 -12.50 -12.11
C LYS A 137 -0.86 -11.67 -12.85
N ASP A 138 -1.24 -12.13 -14.03
CA ASP A 138 -2.15 -11.42 -14.92
C ASP A 138 -3.60 -11.96 -14.84
N VAL A 139 -3.81 -13.16 -14.27
CA VAL A 139 -5.13 -13.74 -14.03
C VAL A 139 -5.77 -13.15 -12.79
N LEU A 140 -6.78 -12.30 -12.99
CA LEU A 140 -7.56 -11.68 -11.91
C LEU A 140 -8.38 -12.71 -11.16
N GLY A 141 -9.11 -13.58 -11.87
CA GLY A 141 -9.96 -14.58 -11.27
C GLY A 141 -10.82 -15.32 -12.29
N ILE A 142 -11.88 -15.91 -11.79
CA ILE A 142 -12.96 -16.54 -12.52
C ILE A 142 -14.18 -15.64 -12.40
N VAL A 143 -14.97 -15.44 -13.43
CA VAL A 143 -16.12 -14.53 -13.42
C VAL A 143 -16.99 -14.71 -12.18
N ALA A 144 -17.32 -15.95 -11.82
CA ALA A 144 -18.12 -16.26 -10.63
C ALA A 144 -17.50 -15.78 -9.30
N THR A 145 -16.20 -15.55 -9.24
CA THR A 145 -15.49 -15.11 -8.01
C THR A 145 -15.18 -13.62 -7.98
N LEU A 146 -15.43 -12.88 -9.05
CA LEU A 146 -15.08 -11.46 -9.18
C LEU A 146 -16.22 -10.52 -8.81
N GLY A 147 -17.43 -11.05 -8.63
CA GLY A 147 -18.62 -10.28 -8.23
C GLY A 147 -19.39 -10.99 -7.15
N LYS A 148 -20.08 -10.21 -6.33
CA LYS A 148 -21.01 -10.67 -5.29
C LYS A 148 -22.36 -10.00 -5.50
N VAL A 149 -23.43 -10.60 -5.03
CA VAL A 149 -24.78 -10.03 -5.11
C VAL A 149 -25.46 -10.10 -3.75
N ASN A 150 -26.41 -9.22 -3.50
CA ASN A 150 -27.07 -9.09 -2.19
C ASN A 150 -28.32 -9.98 -2.02
N ASP A 151 -28.75 -10.70 -3.05
CA ASP A 151 -29.97 -11.51 -3.02
C ASP A 151 -29.77 -12.88 -3.68
N VAL A 152 -30.31 -13.93 -3.05
CA VAL A 152 -30.18 -15.33 -3.52
C VAL A 152 -30.87 -15.55 -4.88
N ASN A 153 -32.01 -14.94 -5.10
CA ASN A 153 -32.77 -15.12 -6.36
C ASN A 153 -32.03 -14.37 -7.48
N LEU A 154 -31.53 -13.17 -7.17
CA LEU A 154 -30.71 -12.42 -8.11
C LEU A 154 -29.45 -13.19 -8.50
N SER A 155 -28.72 -13.78 -7.52
CA SER A 155 -27.55 -14.61 -7.79
C SER A 155 -27.85 -15.74 -8.76
N ARG A 156 -28.94 -16.47 -8.51
CA ARG A 156 -29.35 -17.58 -9.37
C ARG A 156 -29.74 -17.14 -10.77
N VAL A 157 -30.53 -16.07 -10.89
CA VAL A 157 -31.03 -15.61 -12.19
C VAL A 157 -29.94 -14.99 -13.03
N LEU A 158 -29.01 -14.23 -12.42
CA LEU A 158 -27.85 -13.70 -13.13
C LEU A 158 -26.90 -14.79 -13.61
N SER A 159 -26.67 -15.80 -12.78
CA SER A 159 -25.83 -16.95 -13.14
C SER A 159 -26.48 -17.80 -14.25
N ASP A 160 -27.80 -17.97 -14.19
CA ASP A 160 -28.59 -18.67 -15.24
C ASP A 160 -28.57 -17.85 -16.56
N TYR A 161 -28.70 -16.54 -16.48
CA TYR A 161 -28.59 -15.66 -17.63
C TYR A 161 -27.22 -15.77 -18.33
N LEU A 162 -26.13 -15.80 -17.59
CA LEU A 162 -24.77 -15.94 -18.12
C LEU A 162 -24.49 -17.34 -18.65
N GLY A 163 -25.00 -18.36 -17.96
CA GLY A 163 -24.70 -19.77 -18.23
C GLY A 163 -23.31 -20.20 -17.72
N PRO A 164 -23.07 -21.52 -17.66
CA PRO A 164 -21.88 -22.10 -17.05
C PRO A 164 -20.59 -21.69 -17.75
N GLU A 165 -20.61 -21.50 -19.07
CA GLU A 165 -19.44 -21.11 -19.85
C GLU A 165 -18.89 -19.74 -19.43
N ASN A 166 -19.78 -18.73 -19.28
CA ASN A 166 -19.38 -17.39 -18.84
C ASN A 166 -19.03 -17.37 -17.35
N MET A 167 -19.79 -18.12 -16.52
CA MET A 167 -19.53 -18.19 -15.08
C MET A 167 -18.15 -18.78 -14.75
N LEU A 168 -17.70 -19.76 -15.53
CA LEU A 168 -16.40 -20.42 -15.39
C LEU A 168 -15.30 -19.77 -16.24
N ALA A 169 -15.57 -18.66 -16.91
CA ALA A 169 -14.58 -17.99 -17.74
C ALA A 169 -13.45 -17.38 -16.87
N ILE A 170 -12.24 -17.49 -17.38
CA ILE A 170 -11.04 -16.88 -16.77
C ILE A 170 -10.99 -15.41 -17.16
N VAL A 171 -10.57 -14.56 -16.25
CA VAL A 171 -10.41 -13.12 -16.49
C VAL A 171 -8.94 -12.74 -16.36
N CYS A 172 -8.34 -12.29 -17.47
CA CYS A 172 -6.99 -11.78 -17.54
C CYS A 172 -6.99 -10.26 -17.69
N LYS A 173 -5.96 -9.62 -17.12
CA LYS A 173 -5.79 -8.19 -17.25
C LYS A 173 -5.35 -7.80 -18.67
N THR A 174 -4.29 -8.44 -19.17
CA THR A 174 -3.65 -8.11 -20.44
C THR A 174 -3.72 -9.25 -21.44
N TYR A 175 -3.48 -8.94 -22.70
CA TYR A 175 -3.41 -9.97 -23.77
C TYR A 175 -2.17 -10.88 -23.62
N GLU A 176 -1.09 -10.36 -23.04
CA GLU A 176 0.09 -11.19 -22.75
C GLU A 176 -0.25 -12.30 -21.73
N GLY A 177 -1.08 -11.98 -20.71
CA GLY A 177 -1.59 -12.98 -19.80
C GLY A 177 -2.42 -14.06 -20.48
N VAL A 178 -3.21 -13.70 -21.49
CA VAL A 178 -3.96 -14.70 -22.29
C VAL A 178 -3.03 -15.63 -23.04
N LYS A 179 -1.95 -15.12 -23.65
CA LYS A 179 -0.94 -15.93 -24.36
C LYS A 179 -0.21 -16.92 -23.46
N GLU A 180 -0.03 -16.56 -22.17
CA GLU A 180 0.62 -17.45 -21.20
C GLU A 180 -0.28 -18.63 -20.77
N LEU A 181 -1.60 -18.55 -20.99
CA LEU A 181 -2.51 -19.64 -20.66
C LEU A 181 -2.36 -20.84 -21.59
N GLU A 182 -2.08 -20.61 -22.86
CA GLU A 182 -2.00 -21.67 -23.88
C GLU A 182 -0.99 -21.29 -24.96
N LYS A 183 -0.18 -22.25 -25.39
CA LYS A 183 0.75 -22.12 -26.53
C LYS A 183 0.46 -23.17 -27.57
N TYR A 184 0.73 -22.81 -28.82
CA TYR A 184 0.61 -23.68 -29.97
C TYR A 184 2.00 -24.00 -30.51
N ASP A 185 2.17 -25.24 -30.97
CA ASP A 185 3.36 -25.67 -31.70
C ASP A 185 3.37 -25.14 -33.14
N LYS A 186 4.41 -25.52 -33.92
CA LYS A 186 4.55 -25.11 -35.33
C LYS A 186 3.46 -25.67 -36.23
N GLU A 187 2.80 -26.73 -35.79
CA GLU A 187 1.74 -27.43 -36.53
C GLU A 187 0.35 -26.91 -36.16
N GLY A 188 0.28 -25.94 -35.23
CA GLY A 188 -0.98 -25.36 -34.73
C GLY A 188 -1.68 -26.22 -33.68
N MET A 189 -1.01 -27.23 -33.13
CA MET A 189 -1.53 -28.06 -32.05
C MET A 189 -1.20 -27.44 -30.68
N ILE A 190 -2.06 -27.69 -29.70
CA ILE A 190 -1.87 -27.19 -28.34
C ILE A 190 -0.68 -27.89 -27.68
N ASP A 191 0.28 -27.11 -27.18
CA ASP A 191 1.38 -27.64 -26.36
C ASP A 191 0.87 -27.99 -24.95
N LYS A 192 0.57 -29.27 -24.76
CA LYS A 192 0.07 -29.82 -23.49
C LYS A 192 1.08 -29.79 -22.33
N SER A 193 2.32 -29.38 -22.58
CA SER A 193 3.36 -29.23 -21.55
C SER A 193 3.41 -27.81 -21.00
N TYR A 194 2.73 -26.86 -21.63
CA TYR A 194 2.78 -25.44 -21.28
C TYR A 194 1.44 -24.92 -20.72
N GLY A 195 1.52 -23.76 -20.05
CA GLY A 195 0.36 -23.00 -19.60
C GLY A 195 -0.54 -23.78 -18.64
N LEU A 196 -1.86 -23.67 -18.83
CA LEU A 196 -2.84 -24.37 -18.00
C LEU A 196 -2.81 -25.89 -18.17
N HIS A 197 -2.48 -26.39 -19.37
CA HIS A 197 -2.37 -27.83 -19.62
C HIS A 197 -1.21 -28.45 -18.83
N GLY A 198 -0.05 -27.78 -18.82
CA GLY A 198 1.13 -28.24 -18.07
C GLY A 198 0.91 -28.17 -16.57
N ILE A 199 0.31 -27.10 -16.08
CA ILE A 199 -0.03 -26.93 -14.65
C ILE A 199 -1.09 -27.93 -14.23
N GLY A 200 -2.16 -28.11 -15.00
CA GLY A 200 -3.19 -29.10 -14.74
C GLY A 200 -2.60 -30.49 -14.55
N LYS A 201 -1.74 -30.91 -15.49
CA LYS A 201 -1.03 -32.18 -15.39
C LYS A 201 -0.20 -32.30 -14.12
N ALA A 202 0.50 -31.23 -13.72
CA ALA A 202 1.34 -31.22 -12.53
C ALA A 202 0.55 -31.37 -11.21
N ILE A 203 -0.71 -30.86 -11.18
CA ILE A 203 -1.60 -30.97 -10.01
C ILE A 203 -2.58 -32.15 -10.11
N GLY A 204 -2.41 -33.04 -11.10
CA GLY A 204 -3.24 -34.21 -11.29
C GLY A 204 -4.60 -33.96 -11.93
N ARG A 205 -4.81 -32.81 -12.58
CA ARG A 205 -6.03 -32.47 -13.33
C ARG A 205 -5.74 -32.37 -14.82
N HIS A 206 -6.62 -32.91 -15.62
CA HIS A 206 -6.53 -32.79 -17.07
C HIS A 206 -7.52 -31.74 -17.55
N LEU A 207 -7.03 -30.80 -18.32
CA LEU A 207 -7.88 -29.83 -19.00
C LEU A 207 -8.51 -30.50 -20.22
N ASP A 208 -9.82 -30.55 -20.27
CA ASP A 208 -10.59 -31.11 -21.37
C ASP A 208 -11.53 -30.06 -21.98
N GLY A 209 -11.61 -30.02 -23.29
CA GLY A 209 -12.45 -29.07 -23.99
C GLY A 209 -11.89 -27.65 -24.10
N ARG A 210 -12.73 -26.79 -24.68
CA ARG A 210 -12.43 -25.34 -24.80
C ARG A 210 -12.84 -24.59 -23.54
N TYR A 211 -12.16 -23.49 -23.29
CA TYR A 211 -12.50 -22.60 -22.18
C TYR A 211 -12.50 -21.15 -22.63
N LEU A 212 -13.33 -20.34 -21.99
CA LEU A 212 -13.48 -18.92 -22.29
C LEU A 212 -12.51 -18.09 -21.45
N VAL A 213 -11.91 -17.09 -22.08
CA VAL A 213 -11.03 -16.11 -21.40
C VAL A 213 -11.46 -14.70 -21.78
N PHE A 214 -11.69 -13.86 -20.78
CA PHE A 214 -11.90 -12.42 -20.97
C PHE A 214 -10.58 -11.68 -20.73
N CYS A 215 -10.15 -10.90 -21.72
CA CYS A 215 -9.03 -9.97 -21.59
C CYS A 215 -9.59 -8.55 -21.39
N ILE A 216 -9.51 -8.02 -20.18
CA ILE A 216 -10.19 -6.73 -19.87
C ILE A 216 -9.65 -5.55 -20.65
N GLU A 217 -8.36 -5.55 -21.05
CA GLU A 217 -7.80 -4.48 -21.90
C GLU A 217 -8.37 -4.47 -23.32
N ASN A 218 -8.83 -5.62 -23.81
CA ASN A 218 -9.40 -5.76 -25.15
C ASN A 218 -10.93 -5.66 -25.19
N LEU A 219 -11.59 -5.69 -24.02
CA LEU A 219 -13.02 -5.49 -23.93
C LEU A 219 -13.38 -4.03 -24.22
N ARG A 220 -14.49 -3.84 -24.92
CA ARG A 220 -15.04 -2.51 -25.17
C ARG A 220 -15.62 -1.94 -23.87
N PRO A 221 -15.05 -0.86 -23.30
CA PRO A 221 -15.51 -0.35 -22.03
C PRO A 221 -16.79 0.49 -22.19
N TYR A 222 -17.53 0.66 -21.11
CA TYR A 222 -18.55 1.67 -20.98
C TYR A 222 -17.91 3.07 -20.95
N ILE A 223 -18.35 3.97 -21.83
CA ILE A 223 -17.76 5.31 -22.02
C ILE A 223 -18.53 6.40 -21.25
N GLY A 224 -19.67 6.06 -20.60
CA GLY A 224 -20.49 7.01 -19.85
C GLY A 224 -19.93 7.37 -18.47
N GLY A 225 -20.67 8.20 -17.75
CA GLY A 225 -20.32 8.62 -16.39
C GLY A 225 -20.63 7.57 -15.34
N PHE A 226 -20.18 7.84 -14.11
CA PHE A 226 -20.48 7.05 -12.91
C PHE A 226 -21.47 7.77 -12.03
N VAL A 227 -22.14 7.04 -11.15
CA VAL A 227 -22.97 7.62 -10.09
C VAL A 227 -22.05 8.43 -9.17
N PRO A 228 -22.33 9.71 -8.90
CA PRO A 228 -21.50 10.55 -8.04
C PRO A 228 -21.38 9.93 -6.64
N GLU A 229 -20.17 9.97 -6.07
CA GLU A 229 -19.86 9.54 -4.69
C GLU A 229 -20.17 8.07 -4.37
N ASP A 230 -20.39 7.23 -5.37
CA ASP A 230 -20.63 5.81 -5.17
C ASP A 230 -19.30 5.04 -5.02
N PRO A 231 -19.01 4.41 -3.86
CA PRO A 231 -17.77 3.67 -3.63
C PRO A 231 -17.65 2.46 -4.56
N GLN A 232 -18.77 1.90 -5.01
CA GLN A 232 -18.81 0.80 -5.97
C GLN A 232 -18.65 1.24 -7.43
N ARG A 233 -18.53 2.55 -7.71
CA ARG A 233 -18.40 3.11 -9.07
C ARG A 233 -19.49 2.59 -10.02
N ARG A 234 -20.72 2.60 -9.56
CA ARG A 234 -21.86 2.18 -10.40
C ARG A 234 -22.01 3.08 -11.60
N LEU A 235 -22.44 2.48 -12.72
CA LEU A 235 -22.56 3.20 -14.00
C LEU A 235 -23.80 4.10 -13.98
N ALA A 236 -23.63 5.35 -14.40
CA ALA A 236 -24.75 6.29 -14.56
C ALA A 236 -25.59 5.95 -15.82
N LEU A 237 -26.30 4.84 -15.78
CA LEU A 237 -27.17 4.39 -16.86
C LEU A 237 -28.52 5.12 -16.83
N LEU A 238 -28.98 5.51 -17.99
CA LEU A 238 -30.28 6.16 -18.12
C LEU A 238 -31.40 5.16 -17.80
N LYS A 239 -32.13 5.42 -16.70
CA LYS A 239 -33.24 4.55 -16.29
C LYS A 239 -34.36 4.57 -17.33
N PRO A 240 -35.00 3.41 -17.59
CA PRO A 240 -36.12 3.34 -18.53
C PRO A 240 -37.29 4.17 -18.02
N ARG A 241 -37.98 4.82 -18.96
CA ARG A 241 -39.17 5.59 -18.66
C ARG A 241 -40.30 5.24 -19.64
N LEU A 242 -41.50 5.13 -19.10
CA LEU A 242 -42.71 4.98 -19.88
C LEU A 242 -43.07 6.33 -20.58
N PRO A 243 -43.97 6.32 -21.57
CA PRO A 243 -44.38 7.58 -22.24
C PRO A 243 -44.95 8.65 -21.32
N ASN A 244 -45.50 8.26 -20.16
CA ASN A 244 -45.96 9.15 -19.11
C ASN A 244 -44.83 9.74 -18.23
N GLY A 245 -43.59 9.35 -18.45
CA GLY A 245 -42.41 9.78 -17.69
C GLY A 245 -42.07 8.93 -16.45
N ASP A 246 -42.96 8.05 -16.05
CA ASP A 246 -42.73 7.16 -14.87
C ASP A 246 -41.80 6.00 -15.19
N PRO A 247 -41.07 5.44 -14.19
CA PRO A 247 -40.31 4.20 -14.37
C PRO A 247 -41.29 3.02 -14.59
N PRO A 248 -40.90 2.00 -15.37
CA PRO A 248 -41.72 0.79 -15.52
C PRO A 248 -42.04 0.14 -14.17
N PRO A 249 -43.27 -0.39 -13.97
CA PRO A 249 -43.62 -1.07 -12.74
C PRO A 249 -42.63 -2.21 -12.45
N GLY A 250 -42.26 -2.39 -11.17
CA GLY A 250 -41.36 -3.45 -10.75
C GLY A 250 -39.92 -3.35 -11.22
N PHE A 251 -39.53 -2.30 -11.97
CA PHE A 251 -38.11 -2.06 -12.30
C PHE A 251 -37.30 -1.81 -11.04
N ILE A 252 -36.17 -2.52 -10.89
CA ILE A 252 -35.28 -2.41 -9.74
C ILE A 252 -34.07 -1.57 -10.12
N ASP A 253 -33.20 -2.12 -10.98
CA ASP A 253 -32.02 -1.45 -11.50
C ASP A 253 -31.44 -2.25 -12.70
N PHE A 254 -30.29 -1.84 -13.20
CA PHE A 254 -29.54 -2.61 -14.19
C PHE A 254 -28.65 -3.67 -13.52
N ALA A 255 -28.59 -4.85 -14.10
CA ALA A 255 -27.83 -5.98 -13.55
C ALA A 255 -26.36 -5.63 -13.27
N VAL A 256 -25.72 -4.87 -14.15
CA VAL A 256 -24.32 -4.43 -14.00
C VAL A 256 -24.09 -3.61 -12.73
N ASN A 257 -25.10 -2.89 -12.24
CA ASN A 257 -25.04 -2.08 -11.02
C ASN A 257 -25.41 -2.86 -9.76
N MET A 258 -26.04 -4.02 -9.90
CA MET A 258 -26.47 -4.88 -8.79
C MET A 258 -25.40 -5.91 -8.38
N ILE A 259 -24.26 -5.91 -9.04
CA ILE A 259 -23.10 -6.73 -8.67
C ILE A 259 -22.15 -5.86 -7.83
N ASP A 260 -21.82 -6.34 -6.65
CA ASP A 260 -20.80 -5.74 -5.80
C ASP A 260 -19.44 -6.32 -6.18
N VAL A 261 -18.47 -5.45 -6.44
CA VAL A 261 -17.09 -5.81 -6.76
C VAL A 261 -16.23 -5.60 -5.51
N ASP A 262 -15.41 -6.58 -5.15
CA ASP A 262 -14.52 -6.47 -4.00
C ASP A 262 -13.56 -5.28 -4.17
N HIS A 263 -13.23 -4.62 -3.07
CA HIS A 263 -12.37 -3.43 -3.05
C HIS A 263 -11.01 -3.67 -3.75
N MET A 264 -10.44 -4.86 -3.59
CA MET A 264 -9.19 -5.25 -4.27
C MET A 264 -9.32 -5.21 -5.79
N HIS A 265 -10.50 -5.59 -6.29
CA HIS A 265 -10.79 -5.61 -7.73
C HIS A 265 -11.28 -4.26 -8.28
N LEU A 266 -11.87 -3.42 -7.42
CA LEU A 266 -12.21 -2.03 -7.78
C LEU A 266 -10.97 -1.19 -8.10
N SER A 267 -9.84 -1.47 -7.45
CA SER A 267 -8.56 -0.82 -7.72
C SER A 267 -7.84 -1.35 -8.97
N CYS A 268 -8.31 -2.48 -9.53
CA CYS A 268 -7.72 -3.06 -10.74
C CYS A 268 -8.18 -2.29 -11.97
N ILE A 269 -7.32 -1.41 -12.47
CA ILE A 269 -7.59 -0.54 -13.60
C ILE A 269 -6.75 -0.99 -14.80
N THR A 270 -7.33 -0.97 -16.01
CA THR A 270 -6.61 -1.18 -17.29
C THR A 270 -5.65 -0.01 -17.57
N ALA A 271 -4.78 -0.16 -18.54
CA ALA A 271 -3.90 0.93 -19.00
C ALA A 271 -4.69 2.15 -19.48
N SER A 272 -5.93 1.95 -19.98
CA SER A 272 -6.85 3.01 -20.39
C SER A 272 -7.67 3.63 -19.24
N GLY A 273 -7.47 3.20 -17.99
CA GLY A 273 -8.13 3.77 -16.82
C GLY A 273 -9.51 3.18 -16.49
N HIS A 274 -9.89 2.06 -17.11
CA HIS A 274 -11.18 1.40 -16.90
C HIS A 274 -11.07 0.23 -15.92
N GLY A 275 -12.04 0.11 -15.00
CA GLY A 275 -12.12 -0.98 -14.03
C GLY A 275 -12.97 -2.15 -14.52
N LEU A 276 -13.17 -3.15 -13.63
CA LEU A 276 -13.92 -4.38 -13.94
C LEU A 276 -15.40 -4.12 -14.23
N ARG A 277 -16.03 -3.16 -13.58
CA ARG A 277 -17.46 -2.86 -13.78
C ARG A 277 -17.73 -2.35 -15.18
N GLU A 278 -16.94 -1.37 -15.64
CA GLU A 278 -17.12 -0.75 -16.96
C GLU A 278 -16.59 -1.62 -18.12
N THR A 279 -15.76 -2.63 -17.84
CA THR A 279 -15.23 -3.56 -18.87
C THR A 279 -15.95 -4.91 -18.80
N LEU A 280 -15.60 -5.76 -17.84
CA LEU A 280 -16.08 -7.12 -17.73
C LEU A 280 -17.59 -7.19 -17.52
N PHE A 281 -18.10 -6.58 -16.42
CA PHE A 281 -19.51 -6.70 -16.08
C PHE A 281 -20.42 -5.96 -17.06
N TYR A 282 -19.94 -4.86 -17.64
CA TYR A 282 -20.69 -4.19 -18.70
C TYR A 282 -20.72 -5.03 -20.01
N ASN A 283 -19.65 -5.73 -20.32
CA ASN A 283 -19.64 -6.65 -21.45
C ASN A 283 -20.61 -7.83 -21.24
N LEU A 284 -20.67 -8.38 -20.01
CA LEU A 284 -21.53 -9.51 -19.69
C LEU A 284 -23.02 -9.15 -19.60
N PHE A 285 -23.34 -7.99 -19.06
CA PHE A 285 -24.72 -7.60 -18.74
C PHE A 285 -25.26 -6.43 -19.57
N SER A 286 -24.36 -5.59 -20.14
CA SER A 286 -24.78 -4.40 -20.86
C SER A 286 -25.77 -3.54 -20.08
N ARG A 287 -26.95 -3.29 -20.64
CA ARG A 287 -28.09 -2.60 -19.99
C ARG A 287 -29.21 -3.58 -19.59
N LEU A 288 -28.85 -4.78 -19.21
CA LEU A 288 -29.79 -5.79 -18.74
C LEU A 288 -30.60 -5.25 -17.56
N GLN A 289 -31.92 -5.19 -17.72
CA GLN A 289 -32.84 -4.65 -16.73
C GLN A 289 -33.33 -5.75 -15.77
N VAL A 290 -33.44 -5.41 -14.49
CA VAL A 290 -33.89 -6.32 -13.45
C VAL A 290 -35.25 -5.87 -12.93
N TYR A 291 -36.20 -6.79 -12.91
CA TYR A 291 -37.60 -6.60 -12.47
C TYR A 291 -37.92 -7.46 -11.25
N LYS A 292 -38.95 -7.04 -10.48
CA LYS A 292 -39.44 -7.82 -9.32
C LYS A 292 -40.07 -9.13 -9.76
N THR A 293 -40.97 -9.06 -10.74
CA THR A 293 -41.75 -10.20 -11.21
C THR A 293 -41.68 -10.33 -12.73
N ARG A 294 -41.94 -11.54 -13.21
CA ARG A 294 -42.06 -11.83 -14.64
C ARG A 294 -43.24 -11.03 -15.28
N SER A 295 -44.33 -10.80 -14.55
CA SER A 295 -45.44 -9.98 -15.02
C SER A 295 -44.98 -8.53 -15.29
N ASP A 296 -44.26 -7.93 -14.35
CA ASP A 296 -43.74 -6.57 -14.52
C ASP A 296 -42.78 -6.47 -15.71
N MET A 297 -41.89 -7.47 -15.85
CA MET A 297 -40.95 -7.57 -16.98
C MET A 297 -41.69 -7.66 -18.32
N LEU A 298 -42.80 -8.47 -18.39
CA LEU A 298 -43.57 -8.59 -19.61
C LEU A 298 -44.38 -7.33 -19.95
N HIS A 299 -44.84 -6.58 -18.95
CA HIS A 299 -45.48 -5.27 -19.18
C HIS A 299 -44.49 -4.22 -19.73
N ALA A 300 -43.21 -4.35 -19.40
CA ALA A 300 -42.17 -3.44 -19.91
C ALA A 300 -41.68 -3.82 -21.31
N LEU A 301 -42.09 -4.95 -21.90
CA LEU A 301 -41.63 -5.44 -23.20
C LEU A 301 -41.59 -4.39 -24.34
N PRO A 302 -42.59 -3.52 -24.52
CA PRO A 302 -42.58 -2.53 -25.58
C PRO A 302 -41.45 -1.51 -25.47
N PHE A 303 -40.83 -1.37 -24.28
CA PHE A 303 -39.81 -0.38 -23.94
C PHE A 303 -38.43 -0.99 -23.69
N LEU A 304 -38.33 -2.34 -23.84
CA LEU A 304 -37.06 -3.05 -23.67
C LEU A 304 -36.28 -3.03 -24.97
N SER A 305 -35.14 -2.37 -24.99
CA SER A 305 -34.20 -2.38 -26.11
C SER A 305 -33.20 -3.52 -26.03
N GLU A 306 -32.89 -3.98 -24.83
CA GLU A 306 -31.95 -5.06 -24.52
C GLU A 306 -32.63 -6.15 -23.67
N GLY A 307 -31.90 -7.04 -23.08
CA GLY A 307 -32.44 -8.11 -22.26
C GLY A 307 -33.07 -7.63 -20.94
N ALA A 308 -33.86 -8.48 -20.34
CA ALA A 308 -34.42 -8.28 -19.03
C ALA A 308 -34.54 -9.61 -18.22
N ILE A 309 -34.43 -9.51 -16.92
CA ILE A 309 -34.60 -10.63 -16.00
C ILE A 309 -35.57 -10.23 -14.87
N SER A 310 -36.18 -11.23 -14.24
CA SER A 310 -36.99 -11.02 -13.06
C SER A 310 -36.57 -11.92 -11.91
N LEU A 311 -36.72 -11.45 -10.66
CA LEU A 311 -36.26 -12.18 -9.48
C LEU A 311 -37.05 -13.53 -9.26
N ASP A 312 -38.21 -13.65 -9.84
CA ASP A 312 -38.98 -14.90 -9.86
C ASP A 312 -38.54 -15.88 -10.97
N GLY A 313 -37.44 -15.56 -11.71
CA GLY A 313 -36.77 -16.47 -12.65
C GLY A 313 -37.20 -16.32 -14.10
N GLY A 314 -37.79 -15.20 -14.50
CA GLY A 314 -37.98 -14.87 -15.93
C GLY A 314 -36.67 -14.39 -16.55
N ILE A 315 -36.37 -14.86 -17.75
CA ILE A 315 -35.17 -14.45 -18.51
C ILE A 315 -35.56 -14.14 -19.94
N MET A 316 -35.18 -12.97 -20.41
CA MET A 316 -35.29 -12.54 -21.79
C MET A 316 -33.95 -11.99 -22.21
N LYS A 317 -33.23 -12.61 -23.17
CA LYS A 317 -31.88 -12.20 -23.59
C LYS A 317 -31.88 -10.99 -24.50
N SER A 318 -32.92 -10.85 -25.31
CA SER A 318 -33.12 -9.70 -26.19
C SER A 318 -34.59 -9.64 -26.59
N SER A 319 -34.98 -8.56 -27.26
CA SER A 319 -36.35 -8.45 -27.77
C SER A 319 -36.73 -9.68 -28.62
N GLY A 320 -37.74 -10.40 -28.17
CA GLY A 320 -38.24 -11.62 -28.84
C GLY A 320 -37.48 -12.92 -28.51
N LEU A 321 -36.46 -12.92 -27.66
CA LEU A 321 -35.70 -14.13 -27.27
C LEU A 321 -35.97 -14.48 -25.78
N PHE A 322 -36.88 -15.41 -25.54
CA PHE A 322 -37.26 -15.84 -24.20
C PHE A 322 -36.65 -17.19 -23.83
N TYR A 323 -36.20 -17.33 -22.61
CA TYR A 323 -35.79 -18.58 -22.01
C TYR A 323 -36.99 -19.16 -21.27
N LEU A 324 -37.52 -20.31 -21.78
CA LEU A 324 -38.67 -21.01 -21.24
C LEU A 324 -38.25 -22.38 -20.71
N GLY A 325 -39.05 -22.92 -19.79
CA GLY A 325 -38.79 -24.23 -19.18
C GLY A 325 -38.50 -24.17 -17.70
N GLY A 326 -38.07 -25.29 -17.14
CA GLY A 326 -37.62 -25.36 -15.74
C GLY A 326 -36.28 -24.69 -15.53
N ARG A 327 -36.02 -24.24 -14.30
CA ARG A 327 -34.71 -23.65 -13.92
C ARG A 327 -33.66 -24.74 -14.03
N ASN A 328 -32.59 -24.48 -14.75
CA ASN A 328 -31.41 -25.32 -14.72
C ASN A 328 -30.73 -25.18 -13.34
N CYS A 329 -30.35 -26.33 -12.75
CA CYS A 329 -29.54 -26.33 -11.54
C CYS A 329 -28.11 -25.93 -11.92
N ILE A 330 -27.82 -24.61 -11.96
CA ILE A 330 -26.49 -24.15 -12.12
C ILE A 330 -25.79 -24.30 -10.77
N GLU A 331 -24.72 -25.11 -10.74
CA GLU A 331 -23.98 -25.38 -9.51
C GLU A 331 -23.09 -24.18 -9.11
N VAL A 332 -22.53 -23.46 -10.08
CA VAL A 332 -21.67 -22.31 -9.85
C VAL A 332 -22.48 -21.02 -9.99
N ILE A 333 -22.75 -20.37 -8.87
CA ILE A 333 -23.48 -19.10 -8.79
C ILE A 333 -22.62 -18.00 -8.18
N PHE A 334 -22.98 -16.74 -8.38
CA PHE A 334 -22.32 -15.63 -7.70
C PHE A 334 -22.47 -15.77 -6.18
N PRO A 335 -21.39 -15.52 -5.39
CA PRO A 335 -21.50 -15.46 -3.93
C PRO A 335 -22.47 -14.36 -3.50
N ILE A 336 -23.10 -14.57 -2.33
CA ILE A 336 -23.95 -13.55 -1.73
C ILE A 336 -23.06 -12.63 -0.92
N SER A 337 -23.18 -11.31 -1.13
CA SER A 337 -22.53 -10.34 -0.26
C SER A 337 -23.20 -10.38 1.12
N SER A 338 -22.42 -10.44 2.19
CA SER A 338 -22.94 -10.14 3.52
C SER A 338 -23.58 -8.78 3.43
N GLY A 339 -24.85 -8.70 3.79
CA GLY A 339 -25.70 -7.54 3.57
C GLY A 339 -25.22 -6.24 4.20
N ILE A 340 -24.07 -5.73 3.72
CA ILE A 340 -23.58 -4.38 3.98
C ILE A 340 -24.60 -3.31 3.53
N SER A 341 -25.50 -3.66 2.62
CA SER A 341 -26.61 -2.78 2.22
C SER A 341 -27.73 -2.60 3.27
N ARG A 342 -27.64 -3.24 4.45
CA ARG A 342 -28.57 -3.06 5.58
C ARG A 342 -27.88 -2.52 6.84
N LEU A 343 -26.57 -2.31 6.83
CA LEU A 343 -25.91 -1.59 7.92
C LEU A 343 -26.33 -0.12 7.86
N PRO A 344 -26.62 0.49 9.01
CA PRO A 344 -26.84 1.92 9.09
C PRO A 344 -25.68 2.65 8.39
N THR A 345 -25.97 3.73 7.70
CA THR A 345 -24.95 4.56 6.99
C THR A 345 -23.72 4.84 7.88
N ASP A 346 -23.99 5.03 9.17
CA ASP A 346 -22.97 5.26 10.20
C ASP A 346 -21.93 4.14 10.35
N VAL A 347 -22.31 2.87 10.14
CA VAL A 347 -21.39 1.72 10.26
C VAL A 347 -20.48 1.64 9.04
N LEU A 348 -21.01 1.91 7.84
CA LEU A 348 -20.19 2.00 6.62
C LEU A 348 -19.19 3.13 6.70
N GLU A 349 -19.62 4.29 7.21
CA GLU A 349 -18.73 5.44 7.43
C GLU A 349 -17.61 5.11 8.45
N ILE A 350 -17.94 4.40 9.53
CA ILE A 350 -16.95 3.95 10.54
C ILE A 350 -15.94 2.96 9.92
N GLU A 351 -16.39 2.02 9.08
CA GLU A 351 -15.48 1.08 8.39
C GLU A 351 -14.56 1.78 7.40
N GLU A 352 -15.07 2.77 6.65
CA GLU A 352 -14.24 3.56 5.73
C GLU A 352 -13.23 4.44 6.49
N GLN A 353 -13.66 5.08 7.57
CA GLN A 353 -12.77 5.85 8.44
C GLN A 353 -11.70 4.96 9.06
N LEU A 354 -12.03 3.74 9.47
CA LEU A 354 -11.10 2.78 10.03
C LEU A 354 -10.04 2.32 9.01
N LYS A 355 -10.44 2.13 7.75
CA LYS A 355 -9.50 1.86 6.65
C LYS A 355 -8.56 3.03 6.39
N LEU A 356 -9.10 4.26 6.38
CA LEU A 356 -8.32 5.48 6.21
C LEU A 356 -7.30 5.65 7.33
N MET A 357 -7.71 5.44 8.59
CA MET A 357 -6.81 5.56 9.74
C MET A 357 -5.71 4.50 9.77
N ARG A 358 -6.01 3.27 9.36
CA ARG A 358 -4.99 2.23 9.18
C ARG A 358 -3.96 2.62 8.14
N TRP A 359 -4.39 3.17 7.02
CA TRP A 359 -3.49 3.68 5.99
C TRP A 359 -2.63 4.85 6.51
N GLN A 360 -3.24 5.79 7.25
CA GLN A 360 -2.49 6.89 7.88
C GLN A 360 -1.45 6.38 8.88
N LYS A 361 -1.78 5.36 9.68
CA LYS A 361 -0.84 4.70 10.60
C LYS A 361 0.35 4.09 9.86
N GLU A 362 0.11 3.42 8.74
CA GLU A 362 1.16 2.81 7.92
C GLU A 362 2.12 3.88 7.36
N ARG A 363 1.58 5.00 6.90
CA ARG A 363 2.38 6.16 6.46
C ARG A 363 3.22 6.76 7.58
N LEU A 364 2.63 6.96 8.74
CA LEU A 364 3.36 7.45 9.91
C LEU A 364 4.49 6.49 10.33
N LEU A 365 4.29 5.20 10.22
CA LEU A 365 5.33 4.20 10.50
C LEU A 365 6.51 4.34 9.53
N GLU A 366 6.24 4.53 8.24
CA GLU A 366 7.28 4.79 7.24
C GLU A 366 8.06 6.09 7.54
N ASP A 367 7.35 7.16 7.91
CA ASP A 367 7.98 8.43 8.26
C ASP A 367 8.83 8.33 9.53
N MET A 368 8.37 7.59 10.54
CA MET A 368 9.17 7.29 11.73
C MET A 368 10.45 6.51 11.40
N GLN A 369 10.38 5.51 10.54
CA GLN A 369 11.56 4.75 10.11
C GLN A 369 12.57 5.63 9.37
N ARG A 370 12.09 6.54 8.51
CA ARG A 370 12.97 7.53 7.84
C ARG A 370 13.64 8.45 8.84
N GLU A 371 12.88 9.00 9.77
CA GLU A 371 13.39 9.92 10.78
C GLU A 371 14.41 9.24 11.70
N GLU A 372 14.18 7.97 12.06
CA GLU A 372 15.11 7.17 12.86
C GLU A 372 16.42 6.90 12.11
N THR A 373 16.36 6.61 10.81
CA THR A 373 17.58 6.45 9.99
C THR A 373 18.36 7.74 9.88
N LEU A 374 17.69 8.89 9.72
CA LEU A 374 18.33 10.21 9.70
C LEU A 374 18.97 10.55 11.06
N LEU A 375 18.26 10.28 12.17
CA LEU A 375 18.79 10.47 13.51
C LEU A 375 20.06 9.65 13.75
N ASN A 376 20.05 8.37 13.37
CA ASN A 376 21.20 7.49 13.51
C ASN A 376 22.39 7.98 12.67
N HIS A 377 22.13 8.44 11.46
CA HIS A 377 23.16 9.03 10.60
C HIS A 377 23.78 10.28 11.24
N VAL A 378 22.97 11.20 11.74
CA VAL A 378 23.46 12.42 12.40
C VAL A 378 24.22 12.10 13.70
N LYS A 379 23.77 11.10 14.48
CA LYS A 379 24.46 10.62 15.68
C LYS A 379 25.85 10.04 15.37
N THR A 380 25.97 9.28 14.28
CA THR A 380 27.28 8.77 13.83
C THR A 380 28.21 9.90 13.40
N MET A 381 27.70 10.88 12.64
CA MET A 381 28.48 12.08 12.27
C MET A 381 28.92 12.88 13.50
N PHE A 382 28.03 13.06 14.47
CA PHE A 382 28.35 13.73 15.72
C PHE A 382 29.46 13.00 16.50
N SER A 383 29.39 11.69 16.61
CA SER A 383 30.43 10.88 17.28
C SER A 383 31.78 11.02 16.61
N THR A 384 31.83 10.90 15.28
CA THR A 384 33.05 11.06 14.50
C THR A 384 33.67 12.46 14.68
N LYS A 385 32.83 13.50 14.58
CA LYS A 385 33.32 14.88 14.79
C LYS A 385 33.74 15.15 16.22
N LYS A 386 33.10 14.54 17.20
CA LYS A 386 33.49 14.61 18.60
C LYS A 386 34.85 13.96 18.84
N GLU A 387 35.14 12.82 18.24
CA GLU A 387 36.41 12.16 18.30
C GLU A 387 37.54 13.02 17.65
N GLU A 388 37.23 13.59 16.48
CA GLU A 388 38.13 14.52 15.78
C GLU A 388 38.48 15.75 16.65
N TYR A 389 37.47 16.35 17.28
CA TYR A 389 37.63 17.47 18.18
C TYR A 389 38.47 17.11 19.43
N VAL A 390 38.20 15.96 20.04
CA VAL A 390 38.98 15.49 21.20
C VAL A 390 40.43 15.18 20.83
N LYS A 391 40.66 14.60 19.64
CA LYS A 391 42.00 14.35 19.11
C LYS A 391 42.74 15.65 18.91
N TYR A 392 42.10 16.62 18.27
CA TYR A 392 42.67 17.97 18.03
C TYR A 392 43.02 18.65 19.36
N LEU A 393 42.15 18.61 20.37
CA LEU A 393 42.46 19.19 21.69
C LEU A 393 43.67 18.52 22.39
N ARG A 394 43.83 17.21 22.22
CA ARG A 394 44.97 16.48 22.78
C ARG A 394 46.29 16.88 22.09
N GLU A 395 46.26 16.95 20.78
CA GLU A 395 47.42 17.35 19.98
C GLU A 395 47.86 18.78 20.28
N THR A 396 46.89 19.71 20.32
CA THR A 396 47.19 21.15 20.67
C THR A 396 47.66 21.27 22.12
N ALA A 397 47.09 20.53 23.07
CA ALA A 397 47.58 20.54 24.45
C ALA A 397 49.03 20.02 24.58
N GLN A 398 49.42 19.01 23.80
CA GLN A 398 50.77 18.47 23.76
C GLN A 398 51.75 19.48 23.18
N ILE A 399 51.40 20.17 22.08
CA ILE A 399 52.23 21.23 21.45
C ILE A 399 52.45 22.36 22.45
N LEU A 400 51.40 22.89 23.09
CA LEU A 400 51.50 23.99 24.05
C LEU A 400 52.31 23.60 25.29
N GLN A 401 52.23 22.35 25.73
CA GLN A 401 52.99 21.83 26.85
C GLN A 401 54.49 21.69 26.49
N GLN A 402 54.80 21.32 25.26
CA GLN A 402 56.16 21.19 24.75
C GLN A 402 56.79 22.58 24.61
N GLU A 403 56.07 23.57 24.07
CA GLU A 403 56.53 24.95 23.96
C GLU A 403 56.76 25.59 25.34
N ALA A 404 55.85 25.36 26.30
CA ALA A 404 56.06 25.82 27.67
C ALA A 404 57.36 25.28 28.28
N ARG A 405 57.70 24.00 28.04
CA ARG A 405 58.96 23.39 28.50
C ARG A 405 60.18 24.03 27.83
N VAL A 406 60.07 24.29 26.51
CA VAL A 406 61.15 24.96 25.75
C VAL A 406 61.39 26.41 26.24
N CYS A 407 60.30 27.14 26.50
CA CYS A 407 60.36 28.47 27.06
C CYS A 407 61.00 28.50 28.47
N VAL A 408 60.63 27.57 29.34
CA VAL A 408 61.21 27.43 30.67
C VAL A 408 62.71 27.08 30.58
N SER A 409 63.12 26.19 29.67
CA SER A 409 64.50 25.83 29.43
C SER A 409 65.32 27.04 28.94
N ARG A 410 64.76 27.79 27.97
CA ARG A 410 65.44 29.02 27.48
C ARG A 410 65.54 30.09 28.57
N CYS A 411 64.53 30.26 29.42
CA CYS A 411 64.56 31.19 30.53
C CYS A 411 65.59 30.77 31.60
N THR A 412 65.80 29.48 31.86
CA THR A 412 66.80 28.97 32.79
C THR A 412 68.21 29.17 32.23
N ASP A 413 68.44 28.99 30.91
CA ASP A 413 69.74 29.23 30.25
C ASP A 413 70.11 30.72 30.21
N VAL A 414 69.13 31.60 29.95
CA VAL A 414 69.38 33.07 30.04
C VAL A 414 69.69 33.48 31.49
N SER A 415 68.99 32.89 32.46
CA SER A 415 69.30 33.16 33.89
C SER A 415 70.65 32.66 34.27
N LYS A 416 71.12 31.51 33.81
CA LYS A 416 72.48 31.00 34.02
C LYS A 416 73.53 31.91 33.36
N ARG A 417 73.24 32.40 32.15
CA ARG A 417 74.17 33.38 31.45
C ARG A 417 74.30 34.71 32.20
N ILE A 418 73.15 35.17 32.74
CA ILE A 418 73.13 36.39 33.55
C ILE A 418 73.90 36.22 34.87
N CYS A 419 73.78 35.09 35.54
CA CYS A 419 74.55 34.75 36.73
C CYS A 419 76.04 34.64 36.46
N ASN A 420 76.41 33.99 35.31
CA ASN A 420 77.87 33.94 34.94
C ASN A 420 78.42 35.26 34.53
N PHE A 421 77.60 36.20 34.02
CA PHE A 421 78.07 37.57 33.75
C PHE A 421 78.30 38.44 35.01
N ARG A 422 77.61 38.11 36.15
CA ARG A 422 77.82 38.79 37.43
C ARG A 422 79.06 38.33 38.19
N VAL A 423 79.52 37.10 37.90
CA VAL A 423 80.73 36.55 38.57
C VAL A 423 82.05 37.14 37.93
N PHE A 424 81.93 37.69 36.70
CA PHE A 424 83.11 38.28 36.00
C PHE A 424 83.26 39.80 36.21
N LYS A 425 82.49 40.44 37.07
CA LYS A 425 82.65 41.86 37.43
C LYS A 425 82.76 42.01 38.95
N GLY A 426 83.77 41.41 39.50
CA GLY A 426 84.12 41.60 40.86
C GLY A 426 85.57 41.26 41.03
N ASP A 427 86.35 42.24 40.80
CA ASP A 427 87.43 42.59 41.70
C ASP A 427 87.96 44.00 41.42
N PRO A 428 88.15 44.76 42.45
CA PRO A 428 88.77 46.06 42.41
C PRO A 428 90.04 46.05 43.17
N GLU A 429 90.78 46.93 42.83
CA GLU A 429 91.49 47.70 43.85
C GLU A 429 90.77 49.00 44.14
#